data_71affa20a89245e4ff80ef3d769ac108
#
_entry.id   71affa20a89245e4ff80ef3d769ac108
#
_cell.length_a   1.000
_cell.length_b   1.000
_cell.length_c   1.000
_cell.angle_alpha   90.00
_cell.angle_beta   90.00
_cell.angle_gamma   90.00
#
_symmetry.space_group_name_H-M   'P 1'
#
loop_
_entity.id
_entity.type
_entity.pdbx_description
1 polymer ?
#
loop_
_entity_poly.entity_id
_entity_poly.type
_entity_poly.pdbx_seq_one_letter_code
_entity_poly.pdbx_strand_id
1 'polypeptide(L)'
;MFIKHPVKIVNQPIQKYEDDLFDVIVSNPPYFKMDANQLPEQLNFRHLGRMEENLTLEQLVFHANRLLKSYGRFYMVHRPNRLNEINKVMYANHFSIRNLQFAYDHRDNQVKSVLIEAIKESNCDMKVLEPIYI
;
A
#
# COMPACT_ATOMS: atom_id res chain seq x y z
N MET A 1 18.80 -15.44 14.58
CA MET A 1 17.93 -14.39 15.15
C MET A 1 16.77 -15.07 15.87
N PHE A 2 16.52 -14.66 17.09
CA PHE A 2 15.41 -15.20 17.87
C PHE A 2 14.21 -14.28 17.80
N ILE A 3 13.06 -14.82 17.41
CA ILE A 3 11.80 -14.09 17.43
C ILE A 3 11.20 -14.26 18.84
N LYS A 4 11.17 -13.17 19.60
CA LYS A 4 10.63 -13.19 20.96
C LYS A 4 9.11 -13.29 21.01
N HIS A 5 8.45 -12.87 19.94
CA HIS A 5 7.00 -12.89 19.84
C HIS A 5 6.58 -13.79 18.69
N PRO A 6 5.52 -14.59 18.88
CA PRO A 6 5.07 -15.47 17.83
C PRO A 6 4.57 -14.69 16.61
N VAL A 7 4.89 -15.23 15.42
CA VAL A 7 4.36 -14.73 14.17
C VAL A 7 3.21 -15.64 13.76
N LYS A 8 2.06 -15.05 13.52
CA LYS A 8 0.89 -15.78 13.02
C LYS A 8 0.80 -15.60 11.51
N ILE A 9 0.76 -16.69 10.78
CA ILE A 9 0.59 -16.66 9.33
C ILE A 9 -0.87 -16.99 9.02
N VAL A 10 -1.53 -16.10 8.26
CA VAL A 10 -2.93 -16.26 7.89
C VAL A 10 -3.02 -16.25 6.38
N ASN A 11 -3.58 -17.32 5.80
CA ASN A 11 -3.75 -17.45 4.36
C ASN A 11 -5.19 -17.11 3.97
N GLN A 12 -5.48 -15.82 3.87
CA GLN A 12 -6.79 -15.34 3.42
C GLN A 12 -6.67 -13.92 2.87
N PRO A 13 -7.61 -13.50 2.01
CA PRO A 13 -7.64 -12.12 1.53
C PRO A 13 -7.89 -11.15 2.68
N ILE A 14 -7.25 -9.99 2.62
CA ILE A 14 -7.45 -8.95 3.64
C ILE A 14 -8.91 -8.50 3.72
N GLN A 15 -9.65 -8.58 2.61
CA GLN A 15 -11.06 -8.21 2.56
C GLN A 15 -11.93 -9.03 3.51
N LYS A 16 -11.49 -10.25 3.82
CA LYS A 16 -12.20 -11.18 4.70
C LYS A 16 -11.57 -11.31 6.08
N TYR A 17 -10.43 -10.65 6.29
CA TYR A 17 -9.69 -10.76 7.54
C TYR A 17 -10.34 -9.94 8.63
N GLU A 18 -10.53 -10.54 9.80
CA GLU A 18 -11.01 -9.89 11.01
C GLU A 18 -10.06 -10.21 12.15
N ASP A 19 -9.76 -9.22 12.95
CA ASP A 19 -8.93 -9.36 14.14
C ASP A 19 -9.13 -8.15 15.03
N ASP A 20 -8.47 -8.15 16.19
CA ASP A 20 -8.33 -6.95 16.99
C ASP A 20 -7.55 -5.90 16.19
N LEU A 21 -7.78 -4.63 16.50
CA LEU A 21 -7.16 -3.55 15.75
C LEU A 21 -5.65 -3.52 15.96
N PHE A 22 -4.93 -3.19 14.90
CA PHE A 22 -3.48 -3.12 14.90
C PHE A 22 -2.97 -1.71 15.12
N ASP A 23 -1.76 -1.60 15.65
CA ASP A 23 -1.04 -0.33 15.76
C ASP A 23 -0.36 0.06 14.46
N VAL A 24 0.11 -0.93 13.71
CA VAL A 24 0.89 -0.74 12.48
C VAL A 24 0.49 -1.78 11.44
N ILE A 25 0.32 -1.34 10.23
CA ILE A 25 0.13 -2.21 9.05
C ILE A 25 1.19 -1.83 8.02
N VAL A 26 1.84 -2.84 7.46
CA VAL A 26 2.86 -2.67 6.40
C VAL A 26 2.40 -3.45 5.18
N SER A 27 2.50 -2.85 4.00
CA SER A 27 2.12 -3.49 2.76
C SER A 27 3.09 -3.19 1.63
N ASN A 28 3.41 -4.24 0.87
CA ASN A 28 4.09 -4.12 -0.41
C ASN A 28 3.16 -4.75 -1.45
N PRO A 29 2.11 -4.03 -1.87
CA PRO A 29 1.09 -4.61 -2.74
C PRO A 29 1.61 -4.83 -4.15
N PRO A 30 1.03 -5.78 -4.88
CA PRO A 30 1.36 -5.94 -6.29
C PRO A 30 0.95 -4.67 -7.07
N TYR A 31 1.81 -4.24 -8.00
CA TYR A 31 1.59 -3.03 -8.78
C TYR A 31 0.69 -3.31 -9.98
N PHE A 32 -0.47 -3.87 -9.69
CA PHE A 32 -1.42 -4.20 -10.73
C PHE A 32 -2.45 -3.09 -10.88
N LYS A 33 -2.57 -2.57 -12.09
CA LYS A 33 -3.63 -1.65 -12.46
C LYS A 33 -4.31 -2.21 -13.69
N MET A 34 -5.63 -2.38 -13.59
CA MET A 34 -6.40 -2.76 -14.77
C MET A 34 -6.35 -1.62 -15.77
N ASP A 35 -5.81 -1.89 -16.95
CA ASP A 35 -5.84 -0.93 -18.04
C ASP A 35 -7.25 -0.90 -18.60
N ALA A 36 -7.90 0.26 -18.57
CA ALA A 36 -9.24 0.44 -19.10
C ALA A 36 -9.30 0.16 -20.59
N ASN A 37 -8.16 0.16 -21.28
CA ASN A 37 -8.07 -0.14 -22.71
C ASN A 37 -7.84 -1.62 -23.00
N GLN A 38 -7.67 -2.46 -21.97
CA GLN A 38 -7.53 -3.89 -22.18
C GLN A 38 -8.88 -4.51 -22.49
N LEU A 39 -8.92 -5.20 -23.64
CA LEU A 39 -10.11 -5.96 -24.03
C LEU A 39 -10.19 -7.25 -23.22
N PRO A 40 -11.40 -7.72 -22.90
CA PRO A 40 -11.57 -8.97 -22.13
C PRO A 40 -10.85 -10.17 -22.73
N GLU A 41 -10.77 -10.26 -24.06
CA GLU A 41 -10.09 -11.37 -24.73
C GLU A 41 -8.57 -11.33 -24.60
N GLN A 42 -8.00 -10.21 -24.16
CA GLN A 42 -6.58 -10.10 -23.84
C GLN A 42 -6.26 -10.60 -22.45
N LEU A 43 -7.29 -10.85 -21.65
CA LEU A 43 -7.15 -11.37 -20.31
C LEU A 43 -7.16 -12.90 -20.36
N ASN A 44 -6.08 -13.54 -19.93
CA ASN A 44 -6.05 -14.99 -19.79
C ASN A 44 -6.57 -15.37 -18.39
N PHE A 45 -6.78 -16.66 -18.17
CA PHE A 45 -7.28 -17.14 -16.88
C PHE A 45 -6.39 -16.73 -15.71
N ARG A 46 -5.10 -16.58 -15.93
CA ARG A 46 -4.17 -16.12 -14.95
C ARG A 46 -4.45 -14.68 -14.54
N HIS A 47 -4.71 -13.83 -15.53
CA HIS A 47 -5.08 -12.45 -15.29
C HIS A 47 -6.41 -12.33 -14.59
N LEU A 48 -7.40 -13.11 -15.01
CA LEU A 48 -8.72 -13.11 -14.39
C LEU A 48 -8.64 -13.56 -12.92
N GLY A 49 -7.90 -14.64 -12.63
CA GLY A 49 -7.68 -15.09 -11.27
C GLY A 49 -7.01 -14.04 -10.41
N ARG A 50 -5.99 -13.36 -10.95
CA ARG A 50 -5.32 -12.27 -10.25
C ARG A 50 -6.23 -11.08 -10.03
N MET A 51 -7.12 -10.78 -10.98
CA MET A 51 -8.07 -9.67 -10.84
C MET A 51 -9.10 -9.95 -9.75
N GLU A 52 -9.57 -11.19 -9.65
CA GLU A 52 -10.51 -11.61 -8.60
C GLU A 52 -9.84 -11.67 -7.24
N GLU A 53 -8.59 -12.11 -7.20
CA GLU A 53 -7.80 -12.26 -5.97
C GLU A 53 -7.09 -10.97 -5.59
N ASN A 54 -6.81 -10.12 -6.58
CA ASN A 54 -6.02 -8.93 -6.35
C ASN A 54 -6.83 -7.80 -5.77
N LEU A 55 -6.24 -7.24 -4.80
CA LEU A 55 -6.69 -6.08 -4.08
C LEU A 55 -6.46 -4.82 -4.92
N THR A 56 -7.48 -4.02 -5.11
CA THR A 56 -7.28 -2.68 -5.67
C THR A 56 -6.64 -1.78 -4.61
N LEU A 57 -6.04 -0.69 -5.04
CA LEU A 57 -5.48 0.29 -4.13
C LEU A 57 -6.54 0.81 -3.15
N GLU A 58 -7.74 1.08 -3.65
CA GLU A 58 -8.85 1.54 -2.83
C GLU A 58 -9.25 0.52 -1.77
N GLN A 59 -9.34 -0.74 -2.14
CA GLN A 59 -9.66 -1.83 -1.21
C GLN A 59 -8.57 -1.99 -0.15
N LEU A 60 -7.30 -1.94 -0.56
CA LEU A 60 -6.18 -2.05 0.37
C LEU A 60 -6.25 -0.95 1.42
N VAL A 61 -6.39 0.29 0.99
CA VAL A 61 -6.41 1.44 1.89
C VAL A 61 -7.64 1.41 2.80
N PHE A 62 -8.80 1.04 2.25
CA PHE A 62 -10.01 0.90 3.03
C PHE A 62 -9.84 -0.15 4.14
N HIS A 63 -9.31 -1.31 3.81
CA HIS A 63 -9.14 -2.38 4.80
C HIS A 63 -8.01 -2.09 5.79
N ALA A 64 -6.95 -1.42 5.35
CA ALA A 64 -5.92 -0.96 6.27
C ALA A 64 -6.52 0.00 7.31
N ASN A 65 -7.36 0.94 6.88
CA ASN A 65 -8.02 1.85 7.79
C ASN A 65 -8.91 1.08 8.78
N ARG A 66 -9.72 0.15 8.28
CA ARG A 66 -10.63 -0.65 9.10
C ARG A 66 -9.90 -1.44 10.18
N LEU A 67 -8.71 -1.94 9.88
CA LEU A 67 -7.95 -2.81 10.77
C LEU A 67 -6.99 -2.06 11.70
N LEU A 68 -6.85 -0.75 11.54
CA LEU A 68 -5.97 0.06 12.39
C LEU A 68 -6.74 0.72 13.52
N LYS A 69 -6.05 0.83 14.65
CA LYS A 69 -6.50 1.70 15.75
C LYS A 69 -6.43 3.17 15.31
N SER A 70 -7.17 4.03 16.01
CA SER A 70 -7.04 5.48 15.84
C SER A 70 -5.57 5.88 16.01
N TYR A 71 -5.08 6.72 15.09
CA TYR A 71 -3.67 7.15 15.01
C TYR A 71 -2.69 6.01 14.70
N GLY A 72 -3.18 4.86 14.31
CA GLY A 72 -2.37 3.77 13.80
C GLY A 72 -1.66 4.15 12.51
N ARG A 73 -0.56 3.48 12.21
CA ARG A 73 0.32 3.82 11.08
C ARG A 73 0.25 2.78 9.99
N PHE A 74 0.13 3.26 8.77
CA PHE A 74 0.12 2.45 7.58
C PHE A 74 1.34 2.77 6.74
N TYR A 75 2.17 1.76 6.48
CA TYR A 75 3.35 1.88 5.64
C TYR A 75 3.13 1.13 4.35
N MET A 76 3.43 1.77 3.24
CA MET A 76 3.24 1.15 1.93
C MET A 76 4.39 1.51 1.01
N VAL A 77 4.84 0.54 0.21
CA VAL A 77 5.76 0.76 -0.89
C VAL A 77 4.96 0.69 -2.19
N HIS A 78 5.16 1.64 -3.07
CA HIS A 78 4.44 1.68 -4.33
C HIS A 78 5.26 2.34 -5.43
N ARG A 79 4.71 2.34 -6.64
CA ARG A 79 5.32 3.05 -7.76
C ARG A 79 5.02 4.54 -7.64
N PRO A 80 6.03 5.41 -7.89
CA PRO A 80 5.84 6.85 -7.74
C PRO A 80 4.86 7.45 -8.75
N ASN A 81 4.68 6.84 -9.91
CA ASN A 81 3.73 7.34 -10.91
C ASN A 81 2.26 7.22 -10.48
N ARG A 82 2.00 6.49 -9.39
CA ARG A 82 0.66 6.35 -8.83
C ARG A 82 0.40 7.28 -7.65
N LEU A 83 1.33 8.18 -7.35
CA LEU A 83 1.28 8.99 -6.14
C LEU A 83 0.05 9.89 -6.06
N ASN A 84 -0.39 10.46 -7.19
CA ASN A 84 -1.62 11.27 -7.21
C ASN A 84 -2.85 10.45 -6.77
N GLU A 85 -2.98 9.26 -7.31
CA GLU A 85 -4.07 8.36 -6.95
C GLU A 85 -3.97 7.91 -5.49
N ILE A 86 -2.76 7.57 -5.05
CA ILE A 86 -2.52 7.15 -3.68
C ILE A 86 -2.94 8.24 -2.71
N ASN A 87 -2.56 9.48 -2.97
CA ASN A 87 -2.91 10.59 -2.09
C ASN A 87 -4.43 10.78 -2.00
N LYS A 88 -5.11 10.70 -3.12
CA LYS A 88 -6.58 10.82 -3.14
C LYS A 88 -7.25 9.70 -2.35
N VAL A 89 -6.80 8.47 -2.53
CA VAL A 89 -7.36 7.31 -1.86
C VAL A 89 -7.09 7.37 -0.35
N MET A 90 -5.89 7.76 0.03
CA MET A 90 -5.52 7.94 1.44
C MET A 90 -6.44 8.97 2.11
N TYR A 91 -6.56 10.14 1.51
CA TYR A 91 -7.40 11.21 2.05
C TYR A 91 -8.86 10.78 2.16
N ALA A 92 -9.39 10.11 1.13
CA ALA A 92 -10.77 9.63 1.12
C ALA A 92 -11.04 8.59 2.21
N ASN A 93 -10.00 7.90 2.68
CA ASN A 93 -10.11 6.88 3.74
C ASN A 93 -9.57 7.36 5.08
N HIS A 94 -9.56 8.67 5.31
CA HIS A 94 -9.20 9.28 6.60
C HIS A 94 -7.76 9.05 7.03
N PHE A 95 -6.85 8.91 6.06
CA PHE A 95 -5.41 8.90 6.30
C PHE A 95 -4.81 10.24 5.91
N SER A 96 -3.81 10.68 6.67
CA SER A 96 -2.89 11.73 6.24
C SER A 96 -1.53 11.12 5.99
N ILE A 97 -0.92 11.43 4.85
CA ILE A 97 0.45 11.01 4.58
C ILE A 97 1.39 11.89 5.39
N ARG A 98 2.20 11.25 6.24
CA ARG A 98 3.16 11.96 7.08
C ARG A 98 4.54 12.04 6.43
N ASN A 99 5.01 10.94 5.88
CA ASN A 99 6.33 10.88 5.28
C ASN A 99 6.29 10.21 3.92
N LEU A 100 7.03 10.81 2.99
CA LEU A 100 7.36 10.21 1.69
C LEU A 100 8.86 10.06 1.59
N GLN A 101 9.31 8.94 1.03
CA GLN A 101 10.72 8.73 0.76
C GLN A 101 10.85 8.04 -0.59
N PHE A 102 11.61 8.64 -1.50
CA PHE A 102 11.79 8.10 -2.84
C PHE A 102 13.05 7.25 -2.90
N ALA A 103 12.94 6.09 -3.54
CA ALA A 103 14.05 5.19 -3.77
C ALA A 103 14.46 5.26 -5.23
N TYR A 104 15.72 5.61 -5.47
CA TYR A 104 16.32 5.76 -6.78
C TYR A 104 17.20 4.56 -7.09
N ASP A 105 17.24 4.18 -8.36
CA ASP A 105 18.25 3.26 -8.85
C ASP A 105 19.54 4.05 -9.09
N HIS A 106 20.64 3.66 -8.45
CA HIS A 106 21.91 4.37 -8.56
C HIS A 106 22.52 4.26 -9.97
N ARG A 107 22.07 3.29 -10.78
CA ARG A 107 22.62 3.07 -12.13
C ARG A 107 22.09 4.08 -13.15
N ASP A 108 20.81 4.40 -13.08
CA ASP A 108 20.17 5.30 -14.07
C ASP A 108 19.64 6.58 -13.44
N ASN A 109 19.76 6.73 -12.13
CA ASN A 109 19.29 7.86 -11.36
C ASN A 109 17.78 8.13 -11.57
N GLN A 110 17.01 7.05 -11.74
CA GLN A 110 15.58 7.12 -11.87
C GLN A 110 14.90 6.67 -10.59
N VAL A 111 13.81 7.33 -10.23
CA VAL A 111 13.02 6.92 -9.07
C VAL A 111 12.24 5.64 -9.41
N LYS A 112 12.37 4.62 -8.56
CA LYS A 112 11.75 3.31 -8.77
C LYS A 112 10.61 3.03 -7.82
N SER A 113 10.68 3.57 -6.61
CA SER A 113 9.68 3.31 -5.59
C SER A 113 9.47 4.55 -4.73
N VAL A 114 8.30 4.61 -4.13
CA VAL A 114 8.01 5.58 -3.07
C VAL A 114 7.58 4.80 -1.83
N LEU A 115 8.19 5.15 -0.70
CA LEU A 115 7.82 4.63 0.60
C LEU A 115 6.93 5.67 1.26
N ILE A 116 5.80 5.21 1.78
CA ILE A 116 4.75 6.08 2.30
C ILE A 116 4.45 5.68 3.74
N GLU A 117 4.46 6.66 4.64
CA GLU A 117 3.91 6.51 5.98
C GLU A 117 2.66 7.35 6.08
N ALA A 118 1.53 6.73 6.41
CA ALA A 118 0.26 7.42 6.61
C ALA A 118 -0.27 7.14 8.01
N ILE A 119 -0.98 8.11 8.57
CA ILE A 119 -1.53 8.02 9.93
C ILE A 119 -3.05 8.15 9.86
N LYS A 120 -3.73 7.20 10.46
CA LYS A 120 -5.19 7.18 10.52
C LYS A 120 -5.73 8.30 11.40
N GLU A 121 -6.75 8.99 10.89
CA GLU A 121 -7.45 10.06 11.62
C GLU A 121 -6.57 11.22 12.05
N SER A 122 -5.45 11.43 11.34
CA SER A 122 -4.53 12.53 11.58
C SER A 122 -4.69 13.61 10.53
N ASN A 123 -4.27 14.80 10.86
CA ASN A 123 -4.24 15.93 9.94
C ASN A 123 -2.83 16.54 9.96
N CYS A 124 -1.83 15.69 9.77
CA CYS A 124 -0.43 16.10 9.81
C CYS A 124 0.06 16.65 8.48
N ASP A 125 1.11 17.45 8.53
CA ASP A 125 1.81 17.88 7.34
C ASP A 125 2.65 16.74 6.77
N MET A 126 2.79 16.74 5.45
CA MET A 126 3.62 15.77 4.75
C MET A 126 5.06 16.24 4.71
N LYS A 127 5.99 15.34 4.98
CA LYS A 127 7.44 15.57 4.84
C LYS A 127 7.98 14.66 3.74
N VAL A 128 8.92 15.20 2.97
CA VAL A 128 9.67 14.40 2.00
C VAL A 128 11.05 14.15 2.62
N LEU A 129 11.37 12.91 2.87
CA LEU A 129 12.65 12.52 3.48
C LEU A 129 13.75 12.46 2.43
N GLU A 130 15.01 12.40 2.89
CA GLU A 130 16.13 12.25 1.98
C GLU A 130 15.96 10.97 1.14
N PRO A 131 16.32 11.03 -0.16
CA PRO A 131 16.17 9.86 -1.02
C PRO A 131 17.10 8.72 -0.63
N ILE A 132 16.64 7.50 -0.94
CA ILE A 132 17.44 6.29 -0.81
C ILE A 132 17.95 5.91 -2.20
N TYR A 133 19.18 5.43 -2.29
CA TYR A 133 19.78 4.93 -3.53
C TYR A 133 20.01 3.43 -3.42
N ILE A 134 19.45 2.69 -4.33
CA ILE A 134 19.51 1.23 -4.35
C ILE A 134 20.19 0.71 -5.61
#